data_4661ce227dbde156996149055e3c4469
#
_entry.id   4661ce227dbde156996149055e3c4469
#
_cell.length_a   1.000
_cell.length_b   1.000
_cell.length_c   1.000
_cell.angle_alpha   90.00
_cell.angle_beta   90.00
_cell.angle_gamma   90.00
#
_symmetry.space_group_name_H-M   'P 1'
#
loop_
_entity.id
_entity.type
_entity.pdbx_description
1 polymer ?
#
loop_
_entity_poly.entity_id
_entity_poly.type
_entity_poly.pdbx_seq_one_letter_code
_entity_poly.pdbx_strand_id
1 'polypeptide(L)'
;VYKRQTDAVNMLSSLGVITGYTDGSYQPNKVVTRAEMAKMIFVVRNNKIDDSAYQSNYSKLTDISNHWAKGYIKFCESQGIIAGKGNNKFDPDSPVTGVEAAKMLLVVSGYDSDKAGLTGSAWRTNVLKYAGAAGILDDVNSALEQGLPRQYAAQMIYNTLDVNRVKWSKDSESFDDVLNGGVKETVGHAYMGLTKSTGTLVTVKKDTLALDTNTIDGAESDAISTSTKNG
;
A
#
# COMPACT_ATOMS: atom_id res chain seq x y z
N VAL A 1 9.12 7.12 -17.36
CA VAL A 1 8.47 7.50 -16.08
C VAL A 1 6.98 7.14 -16.11
N TYR A 2 6.22 7.54 -17.12
CA TYR A 2 4.76 7.28 -17.18
C TYR A 2 4.35 5.79 -17.24
N LYS A 3 5.15 4.91 -17.84
CA LYS A 3 4.79 3.49 -18.01
C LYS A 3 4.63 2.76 -16.67
N ARG A 4 5.56 2.94 -15.73
CA ARG A 4 5.52 2.23 -14.43
C ARG A 4 4.38 2.69 -13.53
N GLN A 5 4.08 3.98 -13.50
CA GLN A 5 2.92 4.49 -12.76
C GLN A 5 1.60 3.99 -13.34
N THR A 6 1.52 3.79 -14.65
CA THR A 6 0.36 3.17 -15.30
C THR A 6 0.19 1.72 -14.84
N ASP A 7 1.28 0.97 -14.73
CA ASP A 7 1.25 -0.42 -14.26
C ASP A 7 0.79 -0.51 -12.80
N ALA A 8 1.31 0.37 -11.93
CA ALA A 8 0.88 0.47 -10.54
C ALA A 8 -0.63 0.79 -10.43
N VAL A 9 -1.11 1.77 -11.19
CA VAL A 9 -2.53 2.15 -11.21
C VAL A 9 -3.41 1.01 -11.71
N ASN A 10 -3.03 0.36 -12.81
CA ASN A 10 -3.79 -0.75 -13.38
C ASN A 10 -3.89 -1.93 -12.41
N MET A 11 -2.78 -2.32 -11.80
CA MET A 11 -2.77 -3.41 -10.83
C MET A 11 -3.62 -3.08 -9.60
N LEU A 12 -3.43 -1.92 -9.00
CA LEU A 12 -4.19 -1.53 -7.81
C LEU A 12 -5.68 -1.33 -8.10
N SER A 13 -6.04 -0.93 -9.32
CA SER A 13 -7.43 -0.88 -9.76
C SER A 13 -8.03 -2.28 -9.88
N SER A 14 -7.30 -3.22 -10.47
CA SER A 14 -7.72 -4.63 -10.58
C SER A 14 -7.89 -5.29 -9.21
N LEU A 15 -7.07 -4.90 -8.23
CA LEU A 15 -7.16 -5.36 -6.84
C LEU A 15 -8.23 -4.61 -6.02
N GLY A 16 -8.92 -3.63 -6.61
CA GLY A 16 -9.92 -2.82 -5.91
C GLY A 16 -9.36 -1.87 -4.85
N VAL A 17 -8.02 -1.71 -4.78
CA VAL A 17 -7.35 -0.81 -3.83
C VAL A 17 -7.64 0.65 -4.16
N ILE A 18 -7.62 0.97 -5.45
CA ILE A 18 -7.99 2.28 -5.97
C ILE A 18 -9.17 2.17 -6.91
N THR A 19 -10.06 3.18 -6.85
CA THR A 19 -11.18 3.33 -7.75
C THR A 19 -11.11 4.69 -8.42
N GLY A 20 -11.62 4.82 -9.64
CA GLY A 20 -11.81 6.12 -10.28
C GLY A 20 -12.81 6.99 -9.52
N TYR A 21 -12.91 8.25 -9.89
CA TYR A 21 -13.97 9.14 -9.43
C TYR A 21 -15.29 8.85 -10.15
N THR A 22 -16.37 9.44 -9.66
CA THR A 22 -17.73 9.24 -10.22
C THR A 22 -17.86 9.66 -11.69
N ASP A 23 -16.97 10.52 -12.16
CA ASP A 23 -16.85 10.95 -13.56
C ASP A 23 -16.04 9.97 -14.43
N GLY A 24 -15.62 8.84 -13.87
CA GLY A 24 -14.79 7.82 -14.54
C GLY A 24 -13.31 8.19 -14.66
N SER A 25 -12.88 9.37 -14.20
CA SER A 25 -11.48 9.79 -14.26
C SER A 25 -10.64 9.22 -13.11
N TYR A 26 -9.32 9.09 -13.33
CA TYR A 26 -8.38 8.70 -12.27
C TYR A 26 -7.75 9.90 -11.56
N GLN A 27 -7.61 11.03 -12.24
CA GLN A 27 -7.02 12.27 -11.74
C GLN A 27 -5.62 12.08 -11.10
N PRO A 28 -4.60 11.70 -11.86
CA PRO A 28 -3.28 11.29 -11.34
C PRO A 28 -2.56 12.37 -10.54
N ASN A 29 -2.78 13.64 -10.87
CA ASN A 29 -2.13 14.78 -10.22
C ASN A 29 -2.92 15.35 -9.02
N LYS A 30 -4.15 14.86 -8.78
CA LYS A 30 -4.92 15.28 -7.62
C LYS A 30 -4.22 14.81 -6.34
N VAL A 31 -4.12 15.69 -5.37
CA VAL A 31 -3.54 15.36 -4.07
C VAL A 31 -4.49 14.44 -3.29
N VAL A 32 -3.94 13.37 -2.74
CA VAL A 32 -4.67 12.40 -1.92
C VAL A 32 -4.92 12.96 -0.52
N THR A 33 -6.15 12.80 -0.03
CA THR A 33 -6.46 13.13 1.36
C THR A 33 -6.01 12.01 2.31
N ARG A 34 -5.89 12.35 3.58
CA ARG A 34 -5.57 11.38 4.64
C ARG A 34 -6.63 10.28 4.75
N ALA A 35 -7.89 10.61 4.53
CA ALA A 35 -9.00 9.66 4.49
C ALA A 35 -8.91 8.71 3.29
N GLU A 36 -8.61 9.23 2.10
CA GLU A 36 -8.42 8.41 0.90
C GLU A 36 -7.24 7.44 1.08
N MET A 37 -6.13 7.90 1.67
CA MET A 37 -4.99 7.02 1.97
C MET A 37 -5.35 5.92 2.97
N ALA A 38 -6.09 6.25 4.04
CA ALA A 38 -6.57 5.26 5.01
C ALA A 38 -7.46 4.20 4.36
N LYS A 39 -8.37 4.59 3.44
CA LYS A 39 -9.17 3.64 2.66
C LYS A 39 -8.31 2.71 1.82
N MET A 40 -7.35 3.23 1.07
CA MET A 40 -6.47 2.41 0.22
C MET A 40 -5.67 1.39 1.07
N ILE A 41 -5.13 1.82 2.19
CA ILE A 41 -4.42 0.94 3.13
C ILE A 41 -5.35 -0.12 3.73
N PHE A 42 -6.57 0.26 4.09
CA PHE A 42 -7.57 -0.69 4.59
C PHE A 42 -7.82 -1.82 3.59
N VAL A 43 -7.99 -1.46 2.30
CA VAL A 43 -8.23 -2.47 1.25
C VAL A 43 -7.02 -3.39 1.10
N VAL A 44 -5.80 -2.88 1.11
CA VAL A 44 -4.57 -3.71 1.10
C VAL A 44 -4.56 -4.68 2.28
N ARG A 45 -4.92 -4.21 3.47
CA ARG A 45 -4.85 -5.01 4.71
C ARG A 45 -5.95 -6.05 4.86
N ASN A 46 -7.12 -5.81 4.28
CA ASN A 46 -8.30 -6.65 4.49
C ASN A 46 -8.77 -7.36 3.22
N ASN A 47 -8.19 -7.05 2.06
CA ASN A 47 -8.59 -7.56 0.74
C ASN A 47 -10.10 -7.38 0.48
N LYS A 48 -10.67 -6.29 0.98
CA LYS A 48 -12.09 -5.91 0.81
C LYS A 48 -12.28 -4.42 1.06
N ILE A 49 -13.35 -3.86 0.53
CA ILE A 49 -13.70 -2.44 0.70
C ILE A 49 -14.73 -2.18 1.80
N ASP A 50 -15.40 -3.21 2.31
CA ASP A 50 -16.42 -3.07 3.34
C ASP A 50 -15.79 -2.83 4.71
N ASP A 51 -16.02 -1.65 5.27
CA ASP A 51 -15.54 -1.20 6.58
C ASP A 51 -16.61 -1.28 7.69
N SER A 52 -17.77 -1.87 7.42
CA SER A 52 -18.94 -1.90 8.32
C SER A 52 -18.58 -2.46 9.70
N ALA A 53 -17.73 -3.48 9.76
CA ALA A 53 -17.27 -4.11 11.00
C ALA A 53 -16.49 -3.15 11.93
N TYR A 54 -16.00 -2.03 11.41
CA TYR A 54 -15.17 -1.07 12.17
C TYR A 54 -15.90 0.23 12.51
N GLN A 55 -17.09 0.44 11.98
CA GLN A 55 -17.87 1.68 12.18
C GLN A 55 -18.19 1.96 13.67
N SER A 56 -18.44 0.91 14.45
CA SER A 56 -18.75 0.98 15.88
C SER A 56 -17.54 0.94 16.81
N ASN A 57 -16.33 0.66 16.27
CA ASN A 57 -15.14 0.59 17.10
C ASN A 57 -14.87 1.90 17.85
N TYR A 58 -14.24 1.77 19.02
CA TYR A 58 -13.77 2.94 19.75
C TYR A 58 -12.67 3.67 18.97
N SER A 59 -12.68 4.99 19.06
CA SER A 59 -11.62 5.85 18.53
C SER A 59 -11.51 7.08 19.43
N LYS A 60 -10.29 7.57 19.62
CA LYS A 60 -10.02 8.85 20.29
C LYS A 60 -10.26 10.06 19.38
N LEU A 61 -10.37 9.83 18.07
CA LEU A 61 -10.46 10.88 17.07
C LEU A 61 -11.87 11.49 17.06
N THR A 62 -11.95 12.79 17.22
CA THR A 62 -13.24 13.51 17.41
C THR A 62 -13.84 14.05 16.12
N ASP A 63 -13.06 14.15 15.05
CA ASP A 63 -13.42 14.77 13.78
C ASP A 63 -13.84 13.77 12.68
N ILE A 64 -14.01 12.50 13.05
CA ILE A 64 -14.35 11.44 12.09
C ILE A 64 -15.76 10.88 12.26
N SER A 65 -16.54 11.35 13.26
CA SER A 65 -17.80 10.72 13.68
C SER A 65 -18.83 10.62 12.55
N ASN A 66 -18.93 11.63 11.69
CA ASN A 66 -19.84 11.69 10.55
C ASN A 66 -19.10 11.60 9.20
N HIS A 67 -17.82 11.26 9.22
CA HIS A 67 -17.01 11.21 8.00
C HIS A 67 -17.21 9.88 7.27
N TRP A 68 -17.26 9.90 5.93
CA TRP A 68 -17.47 8.73 5.10
C TRP A 68 -16.40 7.62 5.32
N ALA A 69 -15.17 8.02 5.66
CA ALA A 69 -14.05 7.11 5.88
C ALA A 69 -13.91 6.65 7.34
N LYS A 70 -14.91 6.88 8.18
CA LYS A 70 -14.87 6.60 9.62
C LYS A 70 -14.37 5.20 9.96
N GLY A 71 -14.90 4.15 9.33
CA GLY A 71 -14.52 2.77 9.60
C GLY A 71 -13.08 2.48 9.15
N TYR A 72 -12.67 2.97 7.98
CA TYR A 72 -11.28 2.85 7.48
C TYR A 72 -10.28 3.50 8.44
N ILE A 73 -10.58 4.71 8.92
CA ILE A 73 -9.73 5.46 9.85
C ILE A 73 -9.64 4.73 11.17
N LYS A 74 -10.76 4.27 11.74
CA LYS A 74 -10.79 3.51 12.99
C LYS A 74 -10.00 2.21 12.92
N PHE A 75 -10.10 1.49 11.80
CA PHE A 75 -9.26 0.32 11.56
C PHE A 75 -7.78 0.71 11.58
N CYS A 76 -7.38 1.69 10.77
CA CYS A 76 -5.97 2.10 10.70
C CYS A 76 -5.43 2.62 12.05
N GLU A 77 -6.28 3.32 12.84
CA GLU A 77 -5.94 3.73 14.20
C GLU A 77 -5.70 2.52 15.11
N SER A 78 -6.62 1.55 15.10
CA SER A 78 -6.51 0.33 15.93
C SER A 78 -5.28 -0.53 15.61
N GLN A 79 -4.78 -0.44 14.38
CA GLN A 79 -3.57 -1.13 13.93
C GLN A 79 -2.29 -0.29 14.12
N GLY A 80 -2.39 0.91 14.70
CA GLY A 80 -1.25 1.81 14.85
C GLY A 80 -0.68 2.36 13.54
N ILE A 81 -1.38 2.16 12.40
CA ILE A 81 -0.94 2.61 11.08
C ILE A 81 -1.00 4.12 10.96
N ILE A 82 -2.00 4.74 11.59
CA ILE A 82 -2.17 6.19 11.62
C ILE A 82 -2.06 6.74 13.03
N ALA A 83 -1.63 7.98 13.11
CA ALA A 83 -1.69 8.80 14.30
C ALA A 83 -2.49 10.06 14.01
N GLY A 84 -3.14 10.61 15.03
CA GLY A 84 -3.74 11.93 14.95
C GLY A 84 -2.70 13.04 14.77
N LYS A 85 -3.17 14.23 14.43
CA LYS A 85 -2.35 15.46 14.32
C LYS A 85 -2.29 16.27 15.63
N GLY A 86 -2.66 15.64 16.73
CA GLY A 86 -2.81 16.31 18.04
C GLY A 86 -4.27 16.63 18.32
N ASN A 87 -4.56 16.97 19.60
CA ASN A 87 -5.90 17.34 20.07
C ASN A 87 -7.02 16.35 19.66
N ASN A 88 -6.68 15.06 19.60
CA ASN A 88 -7.60 14.00 19.15
C ASN A 88 -8.22 14.24 17.77
N LYS A 89 -7.47 14.85 16.84
CA LYS A 89 -7.91 15.10 15.48
C LYS A 89 -7.10 14.29 14.48
N PHE A 90 -7.76 13.80 13.43
CA PHE A 90 -7.15 13.10 12.31
C PHE A 90 -6.96 14.01 11.11
N ASP A 91 -7.82 15.02 10.93
CA ASP A 91 -7.91 15.89 9.75
C ASP A 91 -8.11 15.09 8.45
N PRO A 92 -9.24 14.37 8.30
CA PRO A 92 -9.44 13.39 7.24
C PRO A 92 -9.37 13.97 5.83
N ASP A 93 -9.86 15.19 5.63
CA ASP A 93 -9.90 15.88 4.34
C ASP A 93 -8.61 16.63 3.99
N SER A 94 -7.68 16.74 4.94
CA SER A 94 -6.38 17.37 4.68
C SER A 94 -5.51 16.49 3.77
N PRO A 95 -4.66 17.11 2.93
CA PRO A 95 -3.66 16.40 2.17
C PRO A 95 -2.80 15.47 3.04
N VAL A 96 -2.54 14.24 2.58
CA VAL A 96 -1.47 13.41 3.13
C VAL A 96 -0.15 13.79 2.48
N THR A 97 0.90 13.98 3.26
CA THR A 97 2.24 14.18 2.68
C THR A 97 2.87 12.84 2.30
N GLY A 98 3.86 12.88 1.38
CA GLY A 98 4.58 11.66 0.97
C GLY A 98 5.26 10.96 2.14
N VAL A 99 5.85 11.75 3.08
CA VAL A 99 6.48 11.19 4.30
C VAL A 99 5.44 10.56 5.23
N GLU A 100 4.27 11.18 5.41
CA GLU A 100 3.18 10.57 6.20
C GLU A 100 2.67 9.27 5.57
N ALA A 101 2.49 9.25 4.24
CA ALA A 101 2.10 8.04 3.51
C ALA A 101 3.16 6.93 3.65
N ALA A 102 4.45 7.26 3.51
CA ALA A 102 5.55 6.32 3.71
C ALA A 102 5.55 5.73 5.12
N LYS A 103 5.33 6.56 6.15
CA LYS A 103 5.18 6.08 7.53
C LYS A 103 4.06 5.06 7.67
N MET A 104 2.87 5.37 7.12
CA MET A 104 1.74 4.45 7.16
C MET A 104 2.09 3.10 6.51
N LEU A 105 2.76 3.11 5.37
CA LEU A 105 3.14 1.92 4.63
C LEU A 105 4.24 1.11 5.32
N LEU A 106 5.18 1.75 6.02
CA LEU A 106 6.16 1.05 6.86
C LEU A 106 5.46 0.27 7.98
N VAL A 107 4.47 0.87 8.66
CA VAL A 107 3.72 0.17 9.70
C VAL A 107 2.92 -1.00 9.10
N VAL A 108 2.35 -0.84 7.90
CA VAL A 108 1.72 -1.95 7.16
C VAL A 108 2.70 -3.09 6.92
N SER A 109 3.96 -2.76 6.63
CA SER A 109 5.04 -3.74 6.41
C SER A 109 5.55 -4.37 7.71
N GLY A 110 5.08 -3.94 8.89
CA GLY A 110 5.41 -4.52 10.19
C GLY A 110 6.46 -3.76 11.00
N TYR A 111 6.89 -2.59 10.54
CA TYR A 111 7.77 -1.74 11.34
C TYR A 111 7.03 -1.20 12.57
N ASP A 112 7.55 -1.51 13.76
CA ASP A 112 7.08 -0.93 15.00
C ASP A 112 7.48 0.55 15.06
N SER A 113 6.52 1.43 15.31
CA SER A 113 6.72 2.89 15.23
C SER A 113 7.73 3.41 16.26
N ASP A 114 7.78 2.82 17.44
CA ASP A 114 8.69 3.26 18.49
C ASP A 114 10.09 2.69 18.25
N LYS A 115 10.20 1.41 17.90
CA LYS A 115 11.47 0.74 17.62
C LYS A 115 12.18 1.28 16.37
N ALA A 116 11.41 1.65 15.36
CA ALA A 116 11.94 2.29 14.16
C ALA A 116 12.11 3.80 14.30
N GLY A 117 11.75 4.40 15.46
CA GLY A 117 11.82 5.84 15.67
C GLY A 117 10.95 6.64 14.68
N LEU A 118 9.78 6.10 14.32
CA LEU A 118 8.83 6.76 13.43
C LEU A 118 7.97 7.80 14.18
N THR A 119 8.35 8.13 15.41
CA THR A 119 7.77 9.13 16.30
C THR A 119 8.86 10.08 16.81
N GLY A 120 8.48 11.17 17.50
CA GLY A 120 9.45 12.14 18.05
C GLY A 120 10.10 13.03 16.98
N SER A 121 11.19 13.73 17.32
CA SER A 121 11.76 14.80 16.47
C SER A 121 12.41 14.29 15.18
N ALA A 122 12.99 13.09 15.20
CA ALA A 122 13.70 12.51 14.05
C ALA A 122 12.80 11.65 13.13
N TRP A 123 11.49 11.60 13.37
CA TRP A 123 10.61 10.67 12.72
C TRP A 123 10.67 10.73 11.17
N ARG A 124 10.76 11.94 10.59
CA ARG A 124 10.82 12.11 9.14
C ARG A 124 12.07 11.46 8.54
N THR A 125 13.23 11.72 9.13
CA THR A 125 14.51 11.14 8.69
C THR A 125 14.47 9.63 8.77
N ASN A 126 13.92 9.07 9.85
CA ASN A 126 13.81 7.63 10.02
C ASN A 126 12.82 7.02 9.03
N VAL A 127 11.66 7.66 8.79
CA VAL A 127 10.71 7.22 7.76
C VAL A 127 11.38 7.15 6.40
N LEU A 128 12.08 8.22 5.98
CA LEU A 128 12.74 8.24 4.67
C LEU A 128 13.85 7.19 4.57
N LYS A 129 14.61 6.97 5.64
CA LYS A 129 15.63 5.93 5.71
C LYS A 129 15.02 4.53 5.50
N TYR A 130 14.02 4.17 6.30
CA TYR A 130 13.42 2.83 6.21
C TYR A 130 12.60 2.64 4.93
N ALA A 131 11.84 3.64 4.50
CA ALA A 131 11.04 3.55 3.29
C ALA A 131 11.90 3.47 2.01
N GLY A 132 13.02 4.20 1.99
CA GLY A 132 14.00 4.06 0.91
C GLY A 132 14.66 2.68 0.89
N ALA A 133 15.13 2.20 2.05
CA ALA A 133 15.74 0.88 2.16
C ALA A 133 14.77 -0.28 1.82
N ALA A 134 13.48 -0.11 2.12
CA ALA A 134 12.44 -1.09 1.79
C ALA A 134 11.95 -1.00 0.33
N GLY A 135 12.40 -0.03 -0.46
CA GLY A 135 11.94 0.17 -1.84
C GLY A 135 10.56 0.82 -1.97
N ILE A 136 9.94 1.27 -0.89
CA ILE A 136 8.61 1.95 -0.93
C ILE A 136 8.65 3.21 -1.78
N LEU A 137 9.81 3.90 -1.79
CA LEU A 137 10.00 5.17 -2.49
C LEU A 137 10.53 5.02 -3.93
N ASP A 138 10.70 3.80 -4.42
CA ASP A 138 11.20 3.56 -5.77
C ASP A 138 10.24 4.13 -6.82
N ASP A 139 10.79 4.83 -7.81
CA ASP A 139 10.05 5.53 -8.87
C ASP A 139 9.06 6.62 -8.38
N VAL A 140 9.16 7.03 -7.12
CA VAL A 140 8.37 8.13 -6.55
C VAL A 140 9.10 9.46 -6.72
N ASN A 141 8.80 10.14 -7.81
CA ASN A 141 9.43 11.44 -8.12
C ASN A 141 8.50 12.60 -7.69
N SER A 142 8.38 12.80 -6.39
CA SER A 142 7.52 13.81 -5.77
C SER A 142 8.23 14.50 -4.60
N ALA A 143 7.84 15.73 -4.31
CA ALA A 143 8.26 16.45 -3.10
C ALA A 143 7.55 15.83 -1.87
N LEU A 144 8.24 14.92 -1.17
CA LEU A 144 7.64 14.09 -0.11
C LEU A 144 7.11 14.89 1.10
N GLU A 145 7.59 16.11 1.31
CA GLU A 145 7.09 17.01 2.38
C GLU A 145 5.78 17.73 2.01
N GLN A 146 5.33 17.61 0.78
CA GLN A 146 4.10 18.22 0.28
C GLN A 146 2.98 17.18 0.12
N GLY A 147 1.78 17.66 -0.18
CA GLY A 147 0.64 16.81 -0.49
C GLY A 147 0.96 15.83 -1.63
N LEU A 148 0.72 14.56 -1.40
CA LEU A 148 1.11 13.48 -2.31
C LEU A 148 0.14 13.35 -3.47
N PRO A 149 0.57 13.51 -4.74
CA PRO A 149 -0.26 13.24 -5.90
C PRO A 149 -0.68 11.77 -5.97
N ARG A 150 -1.88 11.52 -6.45
CA ARG A 150 -2.55 10.22 -6.48
C ARG A 150 -1.77 9.14 -7.23
N GLN A 151 -1.09 9.50 -8.32
CA GLN A 151 -0.20 8.59 -9.04
C GLN A 151 0.97 8.09 -8.20
N TYR A 152 1.53 8.93 -7.34
CA TYR A 152 2.63 8.54 -6.46
C TYR A 152 2.16 7.81 -5.21
N ALA A 153 0.96 8.11 -4.71
CA ALA A 153 0.34 7.29 -3.69
C ALA A 153 0.12 5.85 -4.20
N ALA A 154 -0.38 5.70 -5.43
CA ALA A 154 -0.50 4.40 -6.08
C ALA A 154 0.86 3.72 -6.24
N GLN A 155 1.90 4.43 -6.70
CA GLN A 155 3.24 3.85 -6.85
C GLN A 155 3.79 3.35 -5.51
N MET A 156 3.68 4.14 -4.44
CA MET A 156 4.14 3.74 -3.11
C MET A 156 3.41 2.50 -2.59
N ILE A 157 2.08 2.44 -2.76
CA ILE A 157 1.28 1.27 -2.35
C ILE A 157 1.68 0.04 -3.18
N TYR A 158 1.83 0.20 -4.49
CA TYR A 158 2.27 -0.86 -5.40
C TYR A 158 3.64 -1.43 -4.98
N ASN A 159 4.62 -0.56 -4.74
CA ASN A 159 5.93 -0.96 -4.25
C ASN A 159 5.82 -1.72 -2.92
N THR A 160 4.94 -1.26 -2.03
CA THR A 160 4.74 -1.89 -0.72
C THR A 160 4.23 -3.32 -0.82
N LEU A 161 3.50 -3.70 -1.87
CA LEU A 161 3.06 -5.08 -2.05
C LEU A 161 4.23 -6.07 -2.15
N ASP A 162 5.37 -5.63 -2.69
CA ASP A 162 6.59 -6.43 -2.82
C ASP A 162 7.54 -6.33 -1.61
N VAL A 163 7.26 -5.43 -0.66
CA VAL A 163 8.09 -5.29 0.55
C VAL A 163 7.95 -6.52 1.44
N ASN A 164 9.07 -7.06 1.89
CA ASN A 164 9.06 -8.10 2.91
C ASN A 164 8.47 -7.56 4.21
N ARG A 165 7.57 -8.32 4.81
CA ARG A 165 7.11 -8.02 6.14
C ARG A 165 8.23 -8.23 7.16
N VAL A 166 8.26 -7.36 8.14
CA VAL A 166 9.23 -7.42 9.23
C VAL A 166 8.54 -7.45 10.58
N LYS A 167 9.29 -7.92 11.58
CA LYS A 167 8.91 -7.84 13.00
C LYS A 167 10.13 -7.46 13.81
N TRP A 168 9.90 -6.73 14.89
CA TRP A 168 10.98 -6.43 15.83
C TRP A 168 11.42 -7.68 16.59
N SER A 169 12.70 -7.95 16.57
CA SER A 169 13.34 -9.01 17.35
C SER A 169 14.07 -8.41 18.53
N LYS A 170 13.76 -8.92 19.73
CA LYS A 170 14.43 -8.50 20.96
C LYS A 170 15.86 -9.07 21.06
N ASP A 171 16.08 -10.23 20.43
CA ASP A 171 17.36 -10.94 20.52
C ASP A 171 18.43 -10.28 19.65
N SER A 172 18.05 -9.85 18.44
CA SER A 172 18.96 -9.17 17.50
C SER A 172 18.90 -7.65 17.63
N GLU A 173 17.95 -7.09 18.42
CA GLU A 173 17.65 -5.66 18.50
C GLU A 173 17.47 -5.01 17.10
N SER A 174 16.86 -5.77 16.19
CA SER A 174 16.66 -5.38 14.78
C SER A 174 15.31 -5.84 14.26
N PHE A 175 14.98 -5.41 13.05
CA PHE A 175 13.82 -5.89 12.32
C PHE A 175 14.22 -7.12 11.51
N ASP A 176 13.65 -8.28 11.87
CA ASP A 176 13.84 -9.54 11.15
C ASP A 176 12.70 -9.75 10.14
N ASP A 177 13.02 -10.35 8.99
CA ASP A 177 12.01 -10.75 8.02
C ASP A 177 11.01 -11.75 8.62
N VAL A 178 9.73 -11.58 8.32
CA VAL A 178 8.70 -12.58 8.61
C VAL A 178 8.79 -13.67 7.55
N LEU A 179 8.86 -14.91 8.00
CA LEU A 179 8.93 -16.09 7.12
C LEU A 179 7.59 -16.82 7.09
N ASN A 180 7.19 -17.27 5.91
CA ASN A 180 6.08 -18.18 5.69
C ASN A 180 6.62 -19.41 4.94
N GLY A 181 6.58 -20.59 5.59
CA GLY A 181 7.18 -21.79 5.04
C GLY A 181 8.69 -21.70 4.76
N GLY A 182 9.42 -20.85 5.50
CA GLY A 182 10.87 -20.64 5.30
C GLY A 182 11.21 -19.57 4.24
N VAL A 183 10.20 -19.01 3.57
CA VAL A 183 10.38 -17.94 2.56
C VAL A 183 9.96 -16.61 3.15
N LYS A 184 10.66 -15.52 2.78
CA LYS A 184 10.28 -14.18 3.20
C LYS A 184 8.88 -13.83 2.69
N GLU A 185 8.04 -13.39 3.60
CA GLU A 185 6.65 -13.07 3.30
C GLU A 185 6.50 -11.60 2.92
N THR A 186 5.96 -11.33 1.73
CA THR A 186 5.67 -9.95 1.30
C THR A 186 4.33 -9.44 1.84
N VAL A 187 4.16 -8.12 1.86
CA VAL A 187 2.89 -7.48 2.21
C VAL A 187 1.74 -7.96 1.31
N GLY A 188 1.98 -8.03 0.00
CA GLY A 188 0.98 -8.49 -0.97
C GLY A 188 0.59 -9.95 -0.76
N HIS A 189 1.54 -10.82 -0.45
CA HIS A 189 1.24 -12.22 -0.12
C HIS A 189 0.42 -12.32 1.17
N ALA A 190 0.87 -11.68 2.23
CA ALA A 190 0.27 -11.80 3.56
C ALA A 190 -1.18 -11.33 3.63
N TYR A 191 -1.51 -10.25 2.92
CA TYR A 191 -2.80 -9.59 3.09
C TYR A 191 -3.75 -9.74 1.90
N MET A 192 -3.21 -10.00 0.72
CA MET A 192 -3.99 -10.09 -0.52
C MET A 192 -3.83 -11.43 -1.24
N GLY A 193 -3.02 -12.35 -0.71
CA GLY A 193 -2.76 -13.66 -1.31
C GLY A 193 -1.99 -13.60 -2.63
N LEU A 194 -1.27 -12.49 -2.88
CA LEU A 194 -0.53 -12.31 -4.14
C LEU A 194 0.71 -13.20 -4.14
N THR A 195 0.93 -13.86 -5.26
CA THR A 195 2.18 -14.58 -5.53
C THR A 195 2.91 -13.88 -6.67
N LYS A 196 4.24 -13.82 -6.56
CA LYS A 196 5.10 -13.26 -7.60
C LYS A 196 5.97 -14.37 -8.15
N SER A 197 5.88 -14.59 -9.44
CA SER A 197 6.77 -15.48 -10.17
C SER A 197 7.55 -14.67 -11.19
N THR A 198 8.83 -14.98 -11.33
CA THR A 198 9.69 -14.42 -12.36
C THR A 198 10.19 -15.55 -13.25
N GLY A 199 10.15 -15.34 -14.55
CA GLY A 199 10.58 -16.32 -15.52
C GLY A 199 10.57 -15.76 -16.93
N THR A 200 11.06 -16.53 -17.89
CA THR A 200 11.03 -16.15 -19.30
C THR A 200 9.68 -16.51 -19.90
N LEU A 201 8.97 -15.53 -20.43
CA LEU A 201 7.72 -15.78 -21.15
C LEU A 201 8.04 -16.52 -22.45
N VAL A 202 7.67 -17.79 -22.52
CA VAL A 202 7.98 -18.66 -23.66
C VAL A 202 6.86 -18.62 -24.72
N THR A 203 5.60 -18.54 -24.28
CA THR A 203 4.46 -18.56 -25.18
C THR A 203 3.30 -17.70 -24.65
N VAL A 204 2.66 -16.95 -25.55
CA VAL A 204 1.40 -16.26 -25.29
C VAL A 204 0.38 -16.81 -26.30
N LYS A 205 -0.66 -17.47 -25.82
CA LYS A 205 -1.79 -17.89 -26.70
C LYS A 205 -2.72 -16.72 -26.91
N LYS A 206 -2.93 -16.34 -28.16
CA LYS A 206 -3.61 -15.09 -28.54
C LYS A 206 -5.14 -15.16 -28.64
N ASP A 207 -5.76 -16.32 -28.60
CA ASP A 207 -7.06 -16.50 -29.25
C ASP A 207 -8.27 -16.73 -28.35
N THR A 208 -8.18 -16.52 -27.07
CA THR A 208 -9.37 -16.60 -26.22
C THR A 208 -9.42 -15.44 -25.24
N LEU A 209 -10.60 -14.84 -25.13
CA LEU A 209 -10.94 -13.90 -24.03
C LEU A 209 -11.01 -14.59 -22.66
N ALA A 210 -10.81 -15.89 -22.62
CA ALA A 210 -10.58 -16.66 -21.41
C ALA A 210 -9.09 -16.61 -21.07
N LEU A 211 -8.78 -16.46 -19.80
CA LEU A 211 -7.45 -16.50 -19.20
C LEU A 211 -6.52 -17.47 -19.96
N ASP A 212 -5.74 -16.92 -20.87
CA ASP A 212 -4.80 -17.73 -21.62
C ASP A 212 -3.73 -18.26 -20.70
N THR A 213 -3.48 -19.54 -20.77
CA THR A 213 -2.36 -20.17 -20.10
C THR A 213 -1.07 -19.60 -20.68
N ASN A 214 -0.37 -18.79 -19.90
CA ASN A 214 0.98 -18.33 -20.26
C ASN A 214 1.99 -19.33 -19.67
N THR A 215 3.01 -19.64 -20.45
CA THR A 215 4.05 -20.52 -20.00
C THR A 215 5.26 -19.70 -19.57
N ILE A 216 5.64 -19.80 -18.31
CA ILE A 216 6.86 -19.22 -17.77
C ILE A 216 7.81 -20.37 -17.47
N ASP A 217 9.04 -20.29 -17.97
CA ASP A 217 10.07 -21.31 -17.83
C ASP A 217 9.61 -22.73 -18.23
N GLY A 218 8.69 -22.80 -19.20
CA GLY A 218 8.12 -24.06 -19.70
C GLY A 218 7.02 -24.69 -18.85
N ALA A 219 6.62 -24.05 -17.72
CA ALA A 219 5.49 -24.47 -16.91
C ALA A 219 4.22 -23.67 -17.26
N GLU A 220 3.08 -24.34 -17.34
CA GLU A 220 1.77 -23.66 -17.50
C GLU A 220 1.40 -22.97 -16.18
N SER A 221 0.95 -21.72 -16.28
CA SER A 221 0.49 -20.95 -15.13
C SER A 221 -0.87 -20.33 -15.44
N ASP A 222 -1.87 -20.68 -14.65
CA ASP A 222 -3.26 -20.24 -14.81
C ASP A 222 -3.51 -18.78 -14.37
N ALA A 223 -2.51 -18.11 -13.83
CA ALA A 223 -2.71 -16.86 -13.09
C ALA A 223 -1.86 -15.68 -13.56
N ILE A 224 -1.37 -15.68 -14.79
CA ILE A 224 -0.63 -14.52 -15.29
C ILE A 224 -1.62 -13.58 -15.97
N SER A 225 -2.07 -12.57 -15.23
CA SER A 225 -2.61 -11.37 -15.83
C SER A 225 -1.49 -10.72 -16.66
N THR A 226 -1.39 -11.12 -17.91
CA THR A 226 -0.52 -10.41 -18.83
C THR A 226 -1.20 -9.13 -19.26
N SER A 227 -0.84 -8.05 -18.63
CA SER A 227 -0.93 -6.73 -19.26
C SER A 227 0.20 -6.57 -20.28
N THR A 228 0.67 -7.63 -20.91
CA THR A 228 1.60 -7.57 -22.01
C THR A 228 0.85 -7.06 -23.24
N LYS A 229 0.70 -5.78 -23.27
CA LYS A 229 0.64 -5.08 -24.53
C LYS A 229 2.06 -5.11 -25.08
N ASN A 230 2.26 -6.02 -26.03
CA ASN A 230 3.32 -5.99 -27.05
C ASN A 230 4.60 -5.29 -26.59
N GLY A 231 5.58 -6.09 -26.27
CA GLY A 231 6.93 -5.66 -25.97
C GLY A 231 7.54 -4.76 -27.01
#